data_ebaa8ca8273841a64ea0df944ca9e374
#
_entry.id   ebaa8ca8273841a64ea0df944ca9e374
#
_cell.length_a   1.000
_cell.length_b   1.000
_cell.length_c   1.000
_cell.angle_alpha   90.00
_cell.angle_beta   90.00
_cell.angle_gamma   90.00
#
_symmetry.space_group_name_H-M   'P 1'
#
loop_
_entity.id
_entity.type
_entity.pdbx_description
1 polymer ?
#
loop_
_entity_poly.entity_id
_entity_poly.type
_entity_poly.pdbx_seq_one_letter_code
_entity_poly.pdbx_strand_id
1 'polypeptide(L)'
;MSKNRRDRDFLLDIEDAINRILEYTSGMNWNEYLRDYKTQDAVVRNLEVIGEATKNISDEFRNQHPGIPWQDMAGTGDRLTHHYFGINQEIVWQIVEYDLPGLREQIQQVLRDSFQGSS
;
A
#
# COMPACT_ATOMS: atom_id res chain seq x y z
N MET A 1 20.19 15.99 3.30
CA MET A 1 19.35 15.23 2.37
C MET A 1 18.07 15.97 2.11
N SER A 2 17.63 15.96 0.87
CA SER A 2 16.40 16.64 0.54
C SER A 2 15.20 15.83 0.98
N LYS A 3 14.08 16.53 1.26
CA LYS A 3 12.80 15.88 1.57
C LYS A 3 12.33 15.02 0.43
N ASN A 4 12.55 15.47 -0.83
CA ASN A 4 12.12 14.71 -2.00
C ASN A 4 12.76 13.34 -2.09
N ARG A 5 14.02 13.25 -1.68
CA ARG A 5 14.73 11.98 -1.69
C ARG A 5 14.14 11.02 -0.67
N ARG A 6 13.77 11.51 0.52
CA ARG A 6 13.11 10.68 1.53
C ARG A 6 11.73 10.24 1.07
N ASP A 7 10.96 11.16 0.52
CA ASP A 7 9.63 10.82 0.03
C ASP A 7 9.71 9.76 -1.06
N ARG A 8 10.69 9.89 -1.96
CA ARG A 8 10.90 8.90 -3.00
C ARG A 8 11.14 7.50 -2.41
N ASP A 9 11.97 7.42 -1.38
CA ASP A 9 12.29 6.13 -0.76
C ASP A 9 11.04 5.46 -0.17
N PHE A 10 10.20 6.24 0.52
CA PHE A 10 8.95 5.71 1.08
C PHE A 10 7.97 5.32 -0.02
N LEU A 11 7.90 6.08 -1.10
CA LEU A 11 7.06 5.73 -2.24
C LEU A 11 7.51 4.44 -2.90
N LEU A 12 8.81 4.22 -3.01
CA LEU A 12 9.35 2.97 -3.55
C LEU A 12 9.00 1.78 -2.64
N ASP A 13 9.04 1.98 -1.32
CA ASP A 13 8.61 0.94 -0.38
C ASP A 13 7.13 0.61 -0.57
N ILE A 14 6.31 1.63 -0.77
CA ILE A 14 4.88 1.43 -1.02
C ILE A 14 4.65 0.65 -2.31
N GLU A 15 5.32 1.06 -3.38
CA GLU A 15 5.20 0.38 -4.67
C GLU A 15 5.63 -1.10 -4.55
N ASP A 16 6.75 -1.34 -3.90
CA ASP A 16 7.25 -2.71 -3.71
C ASP A 16 6.26 -3.56 -2.92
N ALA A 17 5.70 -3.00 -1.84
CA ALA A 17 4.73 -3.72 -1.03
C ALA A 17 3.46 -4.05 -1.82
N ILE A 18 2.95 -3.11 -2.62
CA ILE A 18 1.79 -3.36 -3.48
C ILE A 18 2.10 -4.47 -4.47
N ASN A 19 3.25 -4.40 -5.12
CA ASN A 19 3.65 -5.40 -6.12
C ASN A 19 3.75 -6.80 -5.51
N ARG A 20 4.30 -6.90 -4.30
CA ARG A 20 4.38 -8.18 -3.60
C ARG A 20 3.00 -8.76 -3.31
N ILE A 21 2.09 -7.92 -2.80
CA ILE A 21 0.73 -8.36 -2.50
C ILE A 21 0.04 -8.89 -3.77
N LEU A 22 0.12 -8.13 -4.85
CA LEU A 22 -0.53 -8.52 -6.10
C LEU A 22 0.08 -9.79 -6.69
N GLU A 23 1.38 -9.96 -6.53
CA GLU A 23 2.05 -11.18 -6.96
C GLU A 23 1.59 -12.39 -6.14
N TYR A 24 1.57 -12.26 -4.80
CA TYR A 24 1.18 -13.35 -3.91
C TYR A 24 -0.26 -13.82 -4.14
N THR A 25 -1.13 -12.88 -4.50
CA THR A 25 -2.56 -13.17 -4.67
C THR A 25 -2.96 -13.41 -6.12
N SER A 26 -2.01 -13.36 -7.04
CA SER A 26 -2.27 -13.51 -8.47
C SER A 26 -2.96 -14.84 -8.77
N GLY A 27 -4.10 -14.76 -9.44
CA GLY A 27 -4.85 -15.96 -9.80
C GLY A 27 -5.67 -16.59 -8.68
N MET A 28 -5.60 -16.02 -7.47
CA MET A 28 -6.37 -16.54 -6.34
C MET A 28 -7.80 -16.00 -6.33
N ASN A 29 -8.73 -16.85 -5.91
CA ASN A 29 -10.06 -16.38 -5.55
C ASN A 29 -10.19 -16.30 -4.03
N TRP A 30 -11.33 -15.81 -3.55
CA TRP A 30 -11.57 -15.65 -2.11
C TRP A 30 -11.42 -16.96 -1.35
N ASN A 31 -11.95 -18.05 -1.88
CA ASN A 31 -11.88 -19.33 -1.18
C ASN A 31 -10.45 -19.83 -1.03
N GLU A 32 -9.64 -19.63 -2.05
CA GLU A 32 -8.23 -20.01 -2.00
C GLU A 32 -7.46 -19.13 -1.02
N TYR A 33 -7.71 -17.83 -1.05
CA TYR A 33 -7.09 -16.90 -0.13
C TYR A 33 -7.43 -17.23 1.31
N LEU A 34 -8.71 -17.56 1.57
CA LEU A 34 -9.20 -17.85 2.92
C LEU A 34 -8.54 -19.08 3.54
N ARG A 35 -8.05 -19.99 2.72
CA ARG A 35 -7.38 -21.22 3.18
C ARG A 35 -5.87 -21.11 3.20
N ASP A 36 -5.31 -20.03 2.68
CA ASP A 36 -3.87 -19.88 2.55
C ASP A 36 -3.33 -18.90 3.60
N TYR A 37 -3.09 -19.43 4.80
CA TYR A 37 -2.66 -18.61 5.94
C TYR A 37 -1.32 -17.94 5.68
N LYS A 38 -0.43 -18.60 4.97
CA LYS A 38 0.88 -18.04 4.64
C LYS A 38 0.73 -16.79 3.77
N THR A 39 -0.13 -16.88 2.76
CA THR A 39 -0.40 -15.72 1.90
C THR A 39 -1.09 -14.61 2.69
N GLN A 40 -2.05 -14.96 3.55
CA GLN A 40 -2.71 -13.97 4.40
C GLN A 40 -1.69 -13.20 5.24
N ASP A 41 -0.78 -13.90 5.89
CA ASP A 41 0.23 -13.27 6.74
C ASP A 41 1.13 -12.35 5.92
N ALA A 42 1.55 -12.80 4.74
CA ALA A 42 2.41 -11.99 3.86
C ALA A 42 1.69 -10.74 3.35
N VAL A 43 0.42 -10.87 3.00
CA VAL A 43 -0.40 -9.74 2.53
C VAL A 43 -0.56 -8.71 3.64
N VAL A 44 -0.95 -9.16 4.84
CA VAL A 44 -1.14 -8.26 5.97
C VAL A 44 0.15 -7.53 6.32
N ARG A 45 1.27 -8.25 6.34
CA ARG A 45 2.56 -7.62 6.61
C ARG A 45 2.87 -6.50 5.61
N ASN A 46 2.59 -6.74 4.34
CA ASN A 46 2.85 -5.72 3.32
C ASN A 46 1.86 -4.55 3.40
N LEU A 47 0.62 -4.79 3.80
CA LEU A 47 -0.32 -3.70 4.06
C LEU A 47 0.15 -2.82 5.22
N GLU A 48 0.73 -3.43 6.26
CA GLU A 48 1.34 -2.67 7.35
C GLU A 48 2.52 -1.83 6.87
N VAL A 49 3.34 -2.37 5.98
CA VAL A 49 4.45 -1.62 5.37
C VAL A 49 3.93 -0.40 4.62
N ILE A 50 2.85 -0.56 3.84
CA ILE A 50 2.24 0.56 3.12
C ILE A 50 1.81 1.65 4.10
N GLY A 51 1.14 1.27 5.18
CA GLY A 51 0.68 2.24 6.19
C GLY A 51 1.84 2.98 6.83
N GLU A 52 2.87 2.26 7.26
CA GLU A 52 4.03 2.87 7.91
C GLU A 52 4.81 3.79 6.97
N ALA A 53 5.04 3.35 5.74
CA ALA A 53 5.75 4.17 4.76
C ALA A 53 4.95 5.45 4.47
N THR A 54 3.63 5.33 4.34
CA THR A 54 2.77 6.48 4.08
C THR A 54 2.86 7.51 5.19
N LYS A 55 2.91 7.08 6.45
CA LYS A 55 3.03 8.00 7.59
C LYS A 55 4.31 8.82 7.54
N ASN A 56 5.31 8.35 6.84
CA ASN A 56 6.60 9.03 6.72
C ASN A 56 6.71 9.95 5.50
N ILE A 57 5.71 9.94 4.62
CA ILE A 57 5.66 10.88 3.49
C ILE A 57 5.39 12.28 4.04
N SER A 58 6.12 13.29 3.55
CA SER A 58 5.98 14.65 4.04
C SER A 58 4.60 15.24 3.72
N ASP A 59 4.14 16.14 4.58
CA ASP A 59 2.87 16.85 4.36
C ASP A 59 2.93 17.66 3.07
N GLU A 60 4.09 18.24 2.78
CA GLU A 60 4.29 18.99 1.55
C GLU A 60 4.01 18.13 0.32
N PHE A 61 4.57 16.93 0.29
CA PHE A 61 4.36 16.03 -0.84
C PHE A 61 2.89 15.59 -0.95
N ARG A 62 2.27 15.26 0.17
CA ARG A 62 0.86 14.87 0.19
C ARG A 62 -0.03 15.97 -0.35
N ASN A 63 0.25 17.22 0.04
CA ASN A 63 -0.53 18.38 -0.41
C ASN A 63 -0.36 18.64 -1.90
N GLN A 64 0.75 18.27 -2.47
CA GLN A 64 0.99 18.38 -3.90
C GLN A 64 0.29 17.31 -4.72
N HIS A 65 -0.13 16.21 -4.07
CA HIS A 65 -0.74 15.08 -4.74
C HIS A 65 -2.06 14.67 -4.03
N PRO A 66 -3.04 15.56 -3.99
CA PRO A 66 -4.27 15.30 -3.22
C PRO A 66 -5.17 14.20 -3.79
N GLY A 67 -4.91 13.77 -5.02
CA GLY A 67 -5.67 12.67 -5.61
C GLY A 67 -5.31 11.30 -5.09
N ILE A 68 -4.20 11.18 -4.36
CA ILE A 68 -3.81 9.91 -3.75
C ILE A 68 -4.44 9.82 -2.35
N PRO A 69 -5.04 8.68 -1.99
CA PRO A 69 -5.76 8.58 -0.72
C PRO A 69 -4.80 8.33 0.46
N TRP A 70 -3.98 9.33 0.77
CA TRP A 70 -2.93 9.22 1.78
C TRP A 70 -3.46 8.84 3.16
N GLN A 71 -4.60 9.42 3.55
CA GLN A 71 -5.14 9.17 4.87
C GLN A 71 -5.61 7.72 5.01
N ASP A 72 -6.29 7.20 3.99
CA ASP A 72 -6.73 5.81 3.99
C ASP A 72 -5.54 4.85 4.01
N MET A 73 -4.50 5.18 3.26
CA MET A 73 -3.29 4.37 3.21
C MET A 73 -2.60 4.34 4.57
N ALA A 74 -2.46 5.51 5.20
CA ALA A 74 -1.82 5.59 6.51
C ALA A 74 -2.63 4.86 7.58
N GLY A 75 -3.95 4.84 7.46
CA GLY A 75 -4.82 4.20 8.42
C GLY A 75 -5.06 2.72 8.19
N THR A 76 -4.50 2.14 7.15
CA THR A 76 -4.77 0.74 6.80
C THR A 76 -4.44 -0.21 7.94
N GLY A 77 -3.28 -0.06 8.56
CA GLY A 77 -2.89 -0.93 9.67
C GLY A 77 -3.89 -0.87 10.82
N ASP A 78 -4.32 0.32 11.17
CA ASP A 78 -5.28 0.51 12.25
C ASP A 78 -6.62 -0.14 11.93
N ARG A 79 -7.09 -0.02 10.69
CA ARG A 79 -8.34 -0.64 10.27
C ARG A 79 -8.28 -2.16 10.37
N LEU A 80 -7.13 -2.75 10.06
CA LEU A 80 -6.97 -4.20 10.05
C LEU A 80 -6.85 -4.78 11.46
N THR A 81 -6.24 -4.04 12.39
CA THR A 81 -5.94 -4.54 13.73
C THR A 81 -6.88 -4.00 14.79
N HIS A 82 -7.97 -3.38 14.38
CA HIS A 82 -8.90 -2.71 15.28
C HIS A 82 -9.66 -3.67 16.21
N HIS A 83 -9.82 -4.91 15.83
CA HIS A 83 -10.68 -5.87 16.53
C HIS A 83 -9.89 -6.85 17.39
N TYR A 84 -10.50 -7.21 18.54
CA TYR A 84 -9.93 -8.20 19.45
C TYR A 84 -9.63 -9.55 18.82
N PHE A 85 -10.40 -9.90 17.81
CA PHE A 85 -10.37 -11.26 17.26
C PHE A 85 -9.45 -11.38 16.06
N GLY A 86 -8.55 -10.42 15.91
CA GLY A 86 -7.56 -10.47 14.84
C GLY A 86 -7.99 -9.70 13.61
N ILE A 87 -7.41 -10.08 12.50
CA ILE A 87 -7.53 -9.31 11.28
C ILE A 87 -8.76 -9.73 10.49
N ASN A 88 -9.50 -8.75 9.99
CA ASN A 88 -10.67 -9.02 9.14
C ASN A 88 -10.20 -9.28 7.70
N GLN A 89 -10.14 -10.55 7.34
CA GLN A 89 -9.65 -10.96 6.02
C GLN A 89 -10.58 -10.54 4.86
N GLU A 90 -11.87 -10.33 5.13
CA GLU A 90 -12.76 -9.82 4.09
C GLU A 90 -12.38 -8.41 3.67
N ILE A 91 -12.05 -7.56 4.65
CA ILE A 91 -11.57 -6.21 4.36
C ILE A 91 -10.24 -6.26 3.61
N VAL A 92 -9.34 -7.13 4.05
CA VAL A 92 -8.05 -7.30 3.37
C VAL A 92 -8.26 -7.68 1.90
N TRP A 93 -9.12 -8.66 1.66
CA TRP A 93 -9.38 -9.12 0.30
C TRP A 93 -9.99 -8.03 -0.58
N GLN A 94 -10.90 -7.23 -0.02
CA GLN A 94 -11.48 -6.10 -0.75
C GLN A 94 -10.41 -5.08 -1.14
N ILE A 95 -9.49 -4.79 -0.23
CA ILE A 95 -8.38 -3.88 -0.53
C ILE A 95 -7.54 -4.43 -1.69
N VAL A 96 -7.21 -5.72 -1.64
CA VAL A 96 -6.41 -6.37 -2.67
C VAL A 96 -7.11 -6.34 -4.03
N GLU A 97 -8.40 -6.65 -4.05
CA GLU A 97 -9.16 -6.77 -5.29
C GLU A 97 -9.49 -5.42 -5.92
N TYR A 98 -9.90 -4.45 -5.09
CA TYR A 98 -10.52 -3.23 -5.62
C TYR A 98 -9.66 -1.99 -5.45
N ASP A 99 -8.81 -1.93 -4.44
CA ASP A 99 -8.06 -0.71 -4.16
C ASP A 99 -6.64 -0.72 -4.70
N LEU A 100 -5.93 -1.83 -4.53
CA LEU A 100 -4.50 -1.86 -4.82
C LEU A 100 -4.13 -1.70 -6.29
N PRO A 101 -4.88 -2.27 -7.26
CA PRO A 101 -4.48 -2.07 -8.65
C PRO A 101 -4.48 -0.62 -9.09
N GLY A 102 -5.51 0.13 -8.71
CA GLY A 102 -5.57 1.56 -9.02
C GLY A 102 -4.54 2.37 -8.27
N LEU A 103 -4.33 2.03 -6.99
CA LEU A 103 -3.32 2.69 -6.18
C LEU A 103 -1.93 2.49 -6.76
N ARG A 104 -1.62 1.28 -7.23
CA ARG A 104 -0.33 1.02 -7.87
C ARG A 104 -0.08 1.97 -9.03
N GLU A 105 -1.10 2.16 -9.87
CA GLU A 105 -0.97 3.07 -11.00
C GLU A 105 -0.73 4.49 -10.56
N GLN A 106 -1.43 4.95 -9.53
CA GLN A 106 -1.25 6.30 -8.99
C GLN A 106 0.17 6.50 -8.44
N ILE A 107 0.65 5.54 -7.67
CA ILE A 107 2.00 5.62 -7.09
C ILE A 107 3.06 5.59 -8.18
N GLN A 108 2.91 4.72 -9.17
CA GLN A 108 3.85 4.65 -10.28
C GLN A 108 3.87 5.94 -11.08
N GLN A 109 2.71 6.55 -11.29
CA GLN A 109 2.62 7.81 -12.01
C GLN A 109 3.34 8.93 -11.27
N VAL A 110 3.12 9.03 -9.96
CA VAL A 110 3.77 10.04 -9.13
C VAL A 110 5.29 9.84 -9.13
N LEU A 111 5.74 8.60 -9.05
CA LEU A 111 7.18 8.32 -9.12
C LEU A 111 7.78 8.79 -10.43
N ARG A 112 7.10 8.54 -11.55
CA ARG A 112 7.58 8.99 -12.86
C ARG A 112 7.60 10.51 -12.95
N ASP A 113 6.51 11.14 -12.54
CA ASP A 113 6.34 12.59 -12.73
C ASP A 113 7.25 13.40 -11.80
N SER A 114 7.46 12.90 -10.58
CA SER A 114 8.17 13.68 -9.57
C SER A 114 9.66 13.42 -9.53
N PHE A 115 10.11 12.25 -9.97
CA PHE A 115 11.51 11.86 -9.75
C PHE A 115 12.26 11.40 -10.99
N GLN A 116 11.58 11.04 -12.07
CA GLN A 116 12.26 10.54 -13.27
C GLN A 116 12.45 11.63 -14.32
N GLY A 117 11.59 12.62 -14.33
CA GLY A 117 11.66 13.68 -15.33
C GLY A 117 12.75 14.70 -15.10
N SER A 118 13.47 14.60 -14.02
CA SER A 118 14.47 15.61 -13.63
C SER A 118 15.85 15.33 -14.19
N SER A 119 15.99 14.29 -14.92
CA SER A 119 17.29 13.94 -15.51
C SER A 119 17.76 14.94 -16.56
#